data_9a5bd7786b9707dfc545e1aeee838a4d
#
_entry.id   9a5bd7786b9707dfc545e1aeee838a4d
#
_cell.length_a   1.000
_cell.length_b   1.000
_cell.length_c   1.000
_cell.angle_alpha   90.00
_cell.angle_beta   90.00
_cell.angle_gamma   90.00
#
_symmetry.space_group_name_H-M   'P 1'
#
loop_
_entity.id
_entity.type
_entity.pdbx_description
1 polymer ?
#
loop_
_entity_poly.entity_id
_entity_poly.type
_entity_poly.pdbx_seq_one_letter_code
_entity_poly.pdbx_strand_id
1 'polypeptide(L)'
;MSSSLENALEVVNQVEYKLNVGIGLIDYMVKSQTDQNDDYYPPFGVYNDVDNEYKKYKTDDTELDAMYIIKANAPINTTAHANFQSQINTGKVRFLIDANTAKAKLMGTVKGAKMTPEERQAYLRPYDLTSVLRSEMLNLREENTGTNIILKQVNRGIPKDTFSSAEYALYYIRVEEEDKKRKKKFNIADAMFMT
;
A
#
# COMPACT_ATOMS: atom_id res chain seq x y z
N MET A 1 18.17 4.10 -11.47
CA MET A 1 17.01 3.29 -11.02
C MET A 1 16.18 3.94 -9.90
N SER A 2 16.67 4.97 -9.18
CA SER A 2 15.87 5.66 -8.15
C SER A 2 14.85 6.66 -8.73
N SER A 3 15.17 7.30 -9.85
CA SER A 3 14.34 8.35 -10.44
C SER A 3 12.96 7.87 -10.93
N SER A 4 12.84 6.63 -11.40
CA SER A 4 11.56 6.11 -11.91
C SER A 4 10.54 5.81 -10.81
N LEU A 5 11.00 5.44 -9.62
CA LEU A 5 10.14 5.20 -8.45
C LEU A 5 9.68 6.51 -7.80
N GLU A 6 10.55 7.51 -7.75
CA GLU A 6 10.22 8.85 -7.26
C GLU A 6 9.21 9.53 -8.17
N ASN A 7 9.38 9.43 -9.47
CA ASN A 7 8.43 9.96 -10.45
C ASN A 7 7.07 9.25 -10.40
N ALA A 8 7.05 7.91 -10.23
CA ALA A 8 5.81 7.17 -10.04
C ALA A 8 5.06 7.59 -8.76
N LEU A 9 5.79 7.85 -7.67
CA LEU A 9 5.21 8.37 -6.42
C LEU A 9 4.66 9.79 -6.59
N GLU A 10 5.29 10.62 -7.40
CA GLU A 10 4.85 11.99 -7.68
C GLU A 10 3.58 12.01 -8.53
N VAL A 11 3.47 11.12 -9.52
CA VAL A 11 2.24 10.90 -10.29
C VAL A 11 1.10 10.42 -9.39
N VAL A 12 1.36 9.46 -8.50
CA VAL A 12 0.37 8.99 -7.52
C VAL A 12 -0.08 10.12 -6.59
N ASN A 13 0.82 10.95 -6.10
CA ASN A 13 0.48 12.10 -5.26
C ASN A 13 -0.34 13.17 -6.02
N GLN A 14 -0.08 13.39 -7.31
CA GLN A 14 -0.88 14.32 -8.13
C GLN A 14 -2.27 13.76 -8.45
N VAL A 15 -2.40 12.44 -8.55
CA VAL A 15 -3.66 11.73 -8.75
C VAL A 15 -4.55 11.81 -7.51
N GLU A 16 -4.01 11.67 -6.31
CA GLU A 16 -4.77 11.83 -5.06
C GLU A 16 -5.45 13.21 -4.94
N TYR A 17 -4.84 14.25 -5.49
CA TYR A 17 -5.40 15.62 -5.44
C TYR A 17 -6.54 15.89 -6.43
N LYS A 18 -6.72 15.08 -7.47
CA LYS A 18 -7.67 15.34 -8.57
C LYS A 18 -8.84 14.37 -8.65
N LEU A 19 -8.85 13.27 -7.89
CA LEU A 19 -9.83 12.21 -8.11
C LEU A 19 -10.63 11.91 -6.85
N ASN A 20 -11.94 12.07 -6.96
CA ASN A 20 -12.90 11.39 -6.10
C ASN A 20 -12.68 9.88 -6.25
N VAL A 21 -12.21 9.26 -5.18
CA VAL A 21 -11.77 7.86 -5.08
C VAL A 21 -12.86 6.91 -5.60
N GLY A 22 -12.48 6.00 -6.49
CA GLY A 22 -13.37 4.97 -7.00
C GLY A 22 -13.03 4.56 -8.44
N ILE A 23 -14.04 4.26 -9.22
CA ILE A 23 -13.92 3.85 -10.64
C ILE A 23 -13.10 4.86 -11.47
N GLY A 24 -13.21 6.16 -11.17
CA GLY A 24 -12.47 7.21 -11.85
C GLY A 24 -10.94 7.09 -11.70
N LEU A 25 -10.44 6.59 -10.57
CA LEU A 25 -9.01 6.34 -10.39
C LEU A 25 -8.53 5.20 -11.29
N ILE A 26 -9.29 4.12 -11.36
CA ILE A 26 -8.97 2.98 -12.22
C ILE A 26 -8.97 3.43 -13.69
N ASP A 27 -10.03 4.15 -14.12
CA ASP A 27 -10.14 4.67 -15.48
C ASP A 27 -8.96 5.61 -15.85
N TYR A 28 -8.44 6.35 -14.89
CA TYR A 28 -7.25 7.18 -15.08
C TYR A 28 -5.97 6.34 -15.18
N MET A 29 -5.76 5.38 -14.28
CA MET A 29 -4.53 4.60 -14.15
C MET A 29 -4.35 3.59 -15.30
N VAL A 30 -5.44 3.11 -15.92
CA VAL A 30 -5.37 2.17 -17.05
C VAL A 30 -5.16 2.85 -18.42
N LYS A 31 -4.91 4.16 -18.43
CA LYS A 31 -4.56 4.94 -19.61
C LYS A 31 -3.14 5.44 -19.51
N SER A 32 -2.47 5.62 -20.66
CA SER A 32 -1.17 6.31 -20.67
C SER A 32 -1.31 7.75 -20.19
N GLN A 33 -0.29 8.24 -19.54
CA GLN A 33 -0.22 9.60 -19.01
C GLN A 33 1.02 10.30 -19.54
N THR A 34 0.94 11.62 -19.62
CA THR A 34 2.09 12.48 -19.90
C THR A 34 2.14 13.55 -18.83
N ASP A 35 3.29 13.77 -18.23
CA ASP A 35 3.47 14.79 -17.20
C ASP A 35 3.72 16.19 -17.79
N GLN A 36 4.00 17.17 -16.92
CA GLN A 36 4.27 18.55 -17.33
C GLN A 36 5.60 18.72 -18.09
N ASN A 37 6.47 17.71 -18.08
CA ASN A 37 7.76 17.69 -18.77
C ASN A 37 7.69 16.88 -20.08
N ASP A 38 6.50 16.48 -20.52
CA ASP A 38 6.26 15.58 -21.65
C ASP A 38 6.84 14.16 -21.45
N ASP A 39 7.11 13.74 -20.19
CA ASP A 39 7.52 12.39 -19.89
C ASP A 39 6.31 11.44 -20.00
N TYR A 40 6.48 10.38 -20.79
CA TYR A 40 5.44 9.39 -21.04
C TYR A 40 5.43 8.31 -19.96
N TYR A 41 4.26 8.02 -19.42
CA TYR A 41 3.99 6.93 -18.48
C TYR A 41 3.01 5.94 -19.12
N PRO A 42 3.41 4.65 -19.26
CA PRO A 42 2.52 3.63 -19.81
C PRO A 42 1.35 3.37 -18.87
N PRO A 43 0.23 2.83 -19.40
CA PRO A 43 -0.92 2.45 -18.58
C PRO A 43 -0.55 1.34 -17.59
N PHE A 44 -1.23 1.31 -16.45
CA PHE A 44 -1.09 0.25 -15.47
C PHE A 44 -2.11 -0.87 -15.72
N GLY A 45 -1.62 -2.10 -15.81
CA GLY A 45 -2.45 -3.29 -15.86
C GLY A 45 -2.93 -3.70 -14.46
N VAL A 46 -4.10 -4.34 -14.42
CA VAL A 46 -4.63 -4.93 -13.19
C VAL A 46 -4.20 -6.38 -13.11
N TYR A 47 -3.31 -6.69 -12.16
CA TYR A 47 -2.70 -7.99 -11.97
C TYR A 47 -3.71 -9.10 -11.67
N ASN A 48 -4.78 -8.82 -10.92
CA ASN A 48 -5.79 -9.77 -10.51
C ASN A 48 -7.12 -9.64 -11.25
N ASP A 49 -7.12 -9.11 -12.49
CA ASP A 49 -8.32 -8.99 -13.32
C ASP A 49 -8.66 -10.29 -14.04
N VAL A 50 -9.03 -11.33 -13.28
CA VAL A 50 -9.35 -12.67 -13.82
C VAL A 50 -10.56 -12.64 -14.75
N ASP A 51 -11.56 -11.82 -14.44
CA ASP A 51 -12.81 -11.73 -15.17
C ASP A 51 -12.80 -10.66 -16.29
N ASN A 52 -11.65 -10.02 -16.51
CA ASN A 52 -11.46 -8.91 -17.43
C ASN A 52 -12.43 -7.72 -17.17
N GLU A 53 -12.80 -7.52 -15.93
CA GLU A 53 -13.74 -6.48 -15.50
C GLU A 53 -13.20 -5.07 -15.79
N TYR A 54 -11.87 -4.90 -15.68
CA TYR A 54 -11.20 -3.61 -15.82
C TYR A 54 -10.73 -3.31 -17.25
N LYS A 55 -10.74 -4.29 -18.14
CA LYS A 55 -10.35 -4.12 -19.56
C LYS A 55 -11.17 -3.04 -20.29
N LYS A 56 -12.43 -2.83 -19.88
CA LYS A 56 -13.30 -1.79 -20.46
C LYS A 56 -12.80 -0.36 -20.26
N TYR A 57 -11.93 -0.15 -19.28
CA TYR A 57 -11.33 1.17 -19.00
C TYR A 57 -10.01 1.39 -19.76
N LYS A 58 -9.41 0.31 -20.23
CA LYS A 58 -8.13 0.35 -20.94
C LYS A 58 -8.29 0.98 -22.34
N THR A 59 -7.44 1.93 -22.64
CA THR A 59 -7.42 2.61 -23.97
C THR A 59 -6.16 2.32 -24.77
N ASP A 60 -5.12 1.79 -24.14
CA ASP A 60 -3.83 1.48 -24.75
C ASP A 60 -3.52 -0.03 -24.62
N ASP A 61 -2.73 -0.57 -25.54
CA ASP A 61 -2.34 -1.97 -25.52
C ASP A 61 -1.10 -2.25 -24.65
N THR A 62 -0.28 -1.21 -24.44
CA THR A 62 0.90 -1.31 -23.57
C THR A 62 0.52 -1.09 -22.12
N GLU A 63 0.87 -2.03 -21.24
CA GLU A 63 0.56 -1.95 -19.81
C GLU A 63 1.68 -2.55 -18.95
N LEU A 64 1.78 -2.05 -17.73
CA LEU A 64 2.58 -2.64 -16.66
C LEU A 64 1.63 -3.25 -15.62
N ASP A 65 1.79 -4.53 -15.31
CA ASP A 65 1.03 -5.21 -14.25
C ASP A 65 1.44 -4.66 -12.88
N ALA A 66 0.78 -3.57 -12.46
CA ALA A 66 1.16 -2.82 -11.27
C ALA A 66 0.02 -2.61 -10.27
N MET A 67 -1.25 -2.83 -10.68
CA MET A 67 -2.39 -2.62 -9.80
C MET A 67 -2.96 -3.94 -9.30
N TYR A 68 -3.20 -4.01 -7.99
CA TYR A 68 -3.93 -5.09 -7.36
C TYR A 68 -5.22 -4.55 -6.75
N ILE A 69 -6.35 -5.00 -7.26
CA ILE A 69 -7.67 -4.53 -6.81
C ILE A 69 -8.17 -5.38 -5.64
N ILE A 70 -8.45 -4.74 -4.52
CA ILE A 70 -9.03 -5.39 -3.34
C ILE A 70 -10.51 -5.03 -3.27
N LYS A 71 -11.39 -5.99 -3.53
CA LYS A 71 -12.84 -5.85 -3.30
C LYS A 71 -13.12 -6.12 -1.82
N ALA A 72 -12.98 -5.09 -0.99
CA ALA A 72 -13.17 -5.18 0.45
C ALA A 72 -14.58 -5.66 0.80
N ASN A 73 -14.66 -6.80 1.47
CA ASN A 73 -15.88 -7.37 2.05
C ASN A 73 -15.57 -7.90 3.46
N ALA A 74 -16.59 -8.30 4.21
CA ALA A 74 -16.42 -8.71 5.59
C ALA A 74 -15.42 -9.86 5.79
N PRO A 75 -15.39 -10.95 4.99
CA PRO A 75 -14.39 -12.00 5.07
C PRO A 75 -12.96 -11.52 4.76
N ILE A 76 -12.79 -10.71 3.71
CA ILE A 76 -11.48 -10.16 3.35
C ILE A 76 -10.96 -9.24 4.45
N ASN A 77 -11.81 -8.34 4.97
CA ASN A 77 -11.45 -7.45 6.07
C ASN A 77 -11.05 -8.25 7.33
N THR A 78 -11.83 -9.27 7.70
CA THR A 78 -11.49 -10.16 8.83
C THR A 78 -10.12 -10.80 8.63
N THR A 79 -9.84 -11.31 7.43
CA THR A 79 -8.56 -11.94 7.11
C THR A 79 -7.41 -10.92 7.14
N ALA A 80 -7.63 -9.72 6.61
CA ALA A 80 -6.65 -8.63 6.62
C ALA A 80 -6.33 -8.20 8.06
N HIS A 81 -7.34 -8.01 8.92
CA HIS A 81 -7.17 -7.66 10.33
C HIS A 81 -6.37 -8.73 11.09
N ALA A 82 -6.76 -10.00 10.97
CA ALA A 82 -6.06 -11.11 11.61
C ALA A 82 -4.60 -11.23 11.13
N ASN A 83 -4.36 -11.03 9.81
CA ASN A 83 -3.01 -11.02 9.25
C ASN A 83 -2.19 -9.85 9.80
N PHE A 84 -2.72 -8.64 9.80
CA PHE A 84 -2.04 -7.44 10.32
C PHE A 84 -1.64 -7.63 11.78
N GLN A 85 -2.56 -8.07 12.62
CA GLN A 85 -2.32 -8.37 14.04
C GLN A 85 -1.24 -9.45 14.22
N SER A 86 -1.32 -10.53 13.45
CA SER A 86 -0.33 -11.61 13.48
C SER A 86 1.07 -11.13 13.08
N GLN A 87 1.18 -10.31 12.05
CA GLN A 87 2.47 -9.77 11.57
C GLN A 87 3.13 -8.86 12.62
N ILE A 88 2.34 -8.07 13.34
CA ILE A 88 2.84 -7.25 14.46
C ILE A 88 3.27 -8.13 15.61
N ASN A 89 2.42 -9.06 16.07
CA ASN A 89 2.69 -9.92 17.23
C ASN A 89 3.90 -10.82 17.02
N THR A 90 4.16 -11.23 15.79
CA THR A 90 5.33 -12.04 15.43
C THR A 90 6.59 -11.21 15.14
N GLY A 91 6.51 -9.87 15.24
CA GLY A 91 7.63 -8.96 15.00
C GLY A 91 8.09 -8.85 13.55
N LYS A 92 7.29 -9.36 12.60
CA LYS A 92 7.56 -9.23 11.17
C LYS A 92 7.34 -7.81 10.67
N VAL A 93 6.38 -7.10 11.27
CA VAL A 93 6.17 -5.67 11.06
C VAL A 93 6.73 -4.91 12.24
N ARG A 94 7.59 -3.92 11.96
CA ARG A 94 8.20 -3.05 12.96
C ARG A 94 7.92 -1.60 12.60
N PHE A 95 7.39 -0.87 13.55
CA PHE A 95 7.17 0.55 13.40
C PHE A 95 8.47 1.33 13.59
N LEU A 96 8.60 2.42 12.85
CA LEU A 96 9.67 3.39 13.09
C LEU A 96 9.49 4.03 14.48
N ILE A 97 10.55 4.65 14.98
CA ILE A 97 10.47 5.50 16.17
C ILE A 97 9.52 6.67 15.90
N ASP A 98 8.99 7.28 16.96
CA ASP A 98 8.11 8.44 16.80
C ASP A 98 8.83 9.64 16.14
N ALA A 99 8.04 10.49 15.50
CA ALA A 99 8.55 11.61 14.71
C ALA A 99 9.35 12.62 15.54
N ASN A 100 8.98 12.87 16.80
CA ASN A 100 9.71 13.81 17.67
C ASN A 100 11.10 13.28 18.03
N THR A 101 11.16 11.99 18.36
CA THR A 101 12.44 11.31 18.63
C THR A 101 13.33 11.28 17.37
N ALA A 102 12.74 10.99 16.20
CA ALA A 102 13.47 11.01 14.94
C ALA A 102 14.02 12.41 14.62
N LYS A 103 13.20 13.45 14.80
CA LYS A 103 13.60 14.85 14.64
C LYS A 103 14.73 15.25 15.58
N ALA A 104 14.62 14.90 16.86
CA ALA A 104 15.66 15.20 17.85
C ALA A 104 16.99 14.52 17.48
N LYS A 105 16.95 13.23 17.07
CA LYS A 105 18.13 12.50 16.60
C LYS A 105 18.74 13.14 15.37
N LEU A 106 17.92 13.50 14.37
CA LEU A 106 18.39 14.15 13.14
C LEU A 106 19.10 15.47 13.45
N MET A 107 18.46 16.32 14.26
CA MET A 107 19.01 17.64 14.63
C MET A 107 20.29 17.56 15.45
N GLY A 108 20.54 16.46 16.16
CA GLY A 108 21.78 16.18 16.86
C GLY A 108 22.93 15.74 15.95
N THR A 109 22.71 15.62 14.64
CA THR A 109 23.74 15.22 13.67
C THR A 109 24.24 16.41 12.83
N VAL A 110 25.51 16.36 12.43
CA VAL A 110 26.11 17.36 11.51
C VAL A 110 25.33 17.38 10.18
N LYS A 111 24.87 16.23 9.71
CA LYS A 111 24.06 16.09 8.48
C LYS A 111 22.74 16.83 8.63
N GLY A 112 22.00 16.58 9.70
CA GLY A 112 20.69 17.20 9.93
C GLY A 112 20.76 18.72 10.11
N ALA A 113 21.84 19.23 10.71
CA ALA A 113 22.08 20.66 10.86
C ALA A 113 22.30 21.38 9.50
N LYS A 114 22.85 20.68 8.50
CA LYS A 114 23.12 21.22 7.16
C LYS A 114 21.96 21.04 6.18
N MET A 115 20.96 20.23 6.50
CA MET A 115 19.78 20.00 5.64
C MET A 115 18.94 21.26 5.51
N THR A 116 18.40 21.49 4.31
CA THR A 116 17.35 22.49 4.10
C THR A 116 16.05 22.08 4.83
N PRO A 117 15.11 23.00 5.06
CA PRO A 117 13.81 22.66 5.62
C PRO A 117 13.10 21.56 4.82
N GLU A 118 13.14 21.62 3.49
CA GLU A 118 12.49 20.69 2.56
C GLU A 118 13.11 19.28 2.65
N GLU A 119 14.45 19.20 2.60
CA GLU A 119 15.16 17.94 2.78
C GLU A 119 14.88 17.30 4.15
N ARG A 120 14.76 18.13 5.18
CA ARG A 120 14.45 17.68 6.54
C ARG A 120 13.04 17.15 6.64
N GLN A 121 12.07 17.85 6.01
CA GLN A 121 10.70 17.39 5.95
C GLN A 121 10.59 16.06 5.19
N ALA A 122 11.23 15.93 4.03
CA ALA A 122 11.25 14.69 3.26
C ALA A 122 11.86 13.53 4.07
N TYR A 123 12.95 13.76 4.80
CA TYR A 123 13.56 12.75 5.67
C TYR A 123 12.64 12.31 6.82
N LEU A 124 11.89 13.24 7.41
CA LEU A 124 11.03 12.97 8.56
C LEU A 124 9.67 12.40 8.17
N ARG A 125 9.22 12.54 6.91
CA ARG A 125 7.91 12.09 6.43
C ARG A 125 7.56 10.63 6.80
N PRO A 126 8.46 9.62 6.69
CA PRO A 126 8.12 8.24 7.09
C PRO A 126 7.83 8.10 8.59
N TYR A 127 8.49 8.90 9.43
CA TYR A 127 8.27 8.90 10.88
C TYR A 127 6.95 9.60 11.25
N ASP A 128 6.60 10.67 10.54
CA ASP A 128 5.32 11.35 10.68
C ASP A 128 4.17 10.41 10.29
N LEU A 129 4.26 9.74 9.14
CA LEU A 129 3.26 8.75 8.71
C LEU A 129 3.15 7.57 9.69
N THR A 130 4.26 7.11 10.27
CA THR A 130 4.23 6.09 11.32
C THR A 130 3.51 6.58 12.57
N SER A 131 3.68 7.84 12.94
CA SER A 131 2.97 8.44 14.08
C SER A 131 1.47 8.57 13.82
N VAL A 132 1.08 8.95 12.58
CA VAL A 132 -0.33 8.97 12.14
C VAL A 132 -0.92 7.55 12.21
N LEU A 133 -0.25 6.55 11.62
CA LEU A 133 -0.68 5.16 11.66
C LEU A 133 -0.92 4.67 13.09
N ARG A 134 0.01 4.94 14.00
CA ARG A 134 -0.15 4.56 15.42
C ARG A 134 -1.34 5.25 16.08
N SER A 135 -1.57 6.53 15.79
CA SER A 135 -2.73 7.27 16.30
C SER A 135 -4.04 6.68 15.78
N GLU A 136 -4.10 6.35 14.50
CA GLU A 136 -5.27 5.69 13.91
C GLU A 136 -5.52 4.31 14.54
N MET A 137 -4.47 3.50 14.72
CA MET A 137 -4.57 2.17 15.37
C MET A 137 -5.13 2.28 16.80
N LEU A 138 -4.64 3.24 17.59
CA LEU A 138 -5.12 3.45 18.96
C LEU A 138 -6.58 3.93 19.02
N ASN A 139 -7.09 4.49 17.91
CA ASN A 139 -8.48 4.91 17.77
C ASN A 139 -9.41 3.77 17.31
N LEU A 140 -8.89 2.57 17.04
CA LEU A 140 -9.70 1.45 16.59
C LEU A 140 -10.08 0.53 17.76
N ARG A 141 -11.33 0.07 17.72
CA ARG A 141 -11.87 -0.94 18.62
C ARG A 141 -12.36 -2.13 17.80
N GLU A 142 -11.92 -3.31 18.18
CA GLU A 142 -12.38 -4.56 17.63
C GLU A 142 -13.78 -4.90 18.14
N GLU A 143 -14.69 -5.24 17.23
CA GLU A 143 -15.99 -5.84 17.53
C GLU A 143 -16.10 -7.17 16.77
N ASN A 144 -16.38 -8.23 17.50
CA ASN A 144 -16.60 -9.55 16.93
C ASN A 144 -18.11 -9.75 16.70
N THR A 145 -18.50 -10.04 15.46
CA THR A 145 -19.88 -10.30 15.06
C THR A 145 -20.17 -11.79 14.92
N GLY A 146 -19.38 -12.66 15.57
CA GLY A 146 -19.48 -14.11 15.51
C GLY A 146 -18.64 -14.71 14.39
N THR A 147 -18.84 -14.31 13.15
CA THR A 147 -18.08 -14.83 12.00
C THR A 147 -17.03 -13.85 11.48
N ASN A 148 -17.21 -12.57 11.76
CA ASN A 148 -16.34 -11.52 11.22
C ASN A 148 -15.85 -10.57 12.32
N ILE A 149 -14.65 -10.06 12.12
CA ILE A 149 -14.04 -9.01 12.92
C ILE A 149 -14.28 -7.67 12.23
N ILE A 150 -14.80 -6.70 12.96
CA ILE A 150 -15.03 -5.33 12.48
C ILE A 150 -14.21 -4.39 13.34
N LEU A 151 -13.48 -3.47 12.70
CA LEU A 151 -12.76 -2.39 13.38
C LEU A 151 -13.57 -1.10 13.31
N LYS A 152 -14.04 -0.63 14.47
CA LYS A 152 -14.76 0.64 14.62
C LYS A 152 -13.86 1.72 15.17
N GLN A 153 -14.01 2.93 14.65
CA GLN A 153 -13.36 4.12 15.21
C GLN A 153 -14.05 4.52 16.50
N VAL A 154 -13.27 4.70 17.57
CA VAL A 154 -13.75 5.25 18.85
C VAL A 154 -14.12 6.71 18.67
N ASN A 155 -13.24 7.46 18.00
CA ASN A 155 -13.50 8.84 17.58
C ASN A 155 -13.57 8.92 16.05
N ARG A 156 -14.73 9.24 15.51
CA ARG A 156 -14.95 9.34 14.05
C ARG A 156 -14.23 10.54 13.40
N GLY A 157 -13.78 11.50 14.18
CA GLY A 157 -12.99 12.63 13.69
C GLY A 157 -11.53 12.27 13.37
N ILE A 158 -11.05 11.08 13.81
CA ILE A 158 -9.73 10.56 13.46
C ILE A 158 -9.93 9.57 12.30
N PRO A 159 -9.37 9.82 11.10
CA PRO A 159 -9.48 8.91 9.97
C PRO A 159 -8.81 7.56 10.28
N LYS A 160 -8.98 6.57 9.40
CA LYS A 160 -8.30 5.27 9.45
C LYS A 160 -7.66 4.89 8.13
N ASP A 161 -7.39 5.87 7.29
CA ASP A 161 -6.98 5.65 5.90
C ASP A 161 -5.55 5.10 5.82
N THR A 162 -4.64 5.63 6.65
CA THR A 162 -3.27 5.14 6.76
C THR A 162 -3.24 3.71 7.29
N PHE A 163 -4.07 3.41 8.29
CA PHE A 163 -4.21 2.05 8.83
C PHE A 163 -4.75 1.10 7.76
N SER A 164 -5.84 1.45 7.08
CA SER A 164 -6.45 0.63 6.03
C SER A 164 -5.47 0.37 4.88
N SER A 165 -4.71 1.39 4.47
CA SER A 165 -3.69 1.24 3.43
C SER A 165 -2.58 0.26 3.85
N ALA A 166 -2.07 0.38 5.07
CA ALA A 166 -1.05 -0.52 5.60
C ALA A 166 -1.56 -1.96 5.74
N GLU A 167 -2.80 -2.11 6.20
CA GLU A 167 -3.47 -3.40 6.37
C GLU A 167 -3.65 -4.14 5.04
N TYR A 168 -4.17 -3.46 4.02
CA TYR A 168 -4.35 -4.05 2.69
C TYR A 168 -3.03 -4.32 1.98
N ALA A 169 -2.01 -3.49 2.18
CA ALA A 169 -0.68 -3.77 1.67
C ALA A 169 -0.10 -5.07 2.26
N LEU A 170 -0.25 -5.30 3.56
CA LEU A 170 0.18 -6.55 4.21
C LEU A 170 -0.68 -7.74 3.80
N TYR A 171 -1.97 -7.54 3.56
CA TYR A 171 -2.85 -8.58 3.01
C TYR A 171 -2.37 -9.01 1.62
N TYR A 172 -2.07 -8.05 0.74
CA TYR A 172 -1.53 -8.32 -0.60
C TYR A 172 -0.21 -9.09 -0.55
N ILE A 173 0.74 -8.67 0.29
CA ILE A 173 2.03 -9.37 0.48
C ILE A 173 1.81 -10.83 0.87
N ARG A 174 0.86 -11.10 1.77
CA ARG A 174 0.51 -12.46 2.17
C ARG A 174 -0.04 -13.27 1.01
N VAL A 175 -0.96 -12.72 0.21
CA VAL A 175 -1.52 -13.40 -0.97
C VAL A 175 -0.40 -13.79 -1.94
N GLU A 176 0.50 -12.86 -2.23
CA GLU A 176 1.67 -13.10 -3.09
C GLU A 176 2.60 -14.20 -2.54
N GLU A 177 2.86 -14.20 -1.23
CA GLU A 177 3.68 -15.23 -0.60
C GLU A 177 3.03 -16.62 -0.69
N GLU A 178 1.71 -16.69 -0.48
CA GLU A 178 0.95 -17.94 -0.58
C GLU A 178 0.95 -18.49 -2.02
N ASP A 179 0.80 -17.62 -3.01
CA ASP A 179 0.84 -18.01 -4.42
C ASP A 179 2.23 -18.49 -4.86
N LYS A 180 3.28 -17.82 -4.40
CA LYS A 180 4.66 -18.30 -4.64
C LYS A 180 4.93 -19.66 -4.00
N LYS A 181 4.38 -19.92 -2.81
CA LYS A 181 4.50 -21.24 -2.15
C LYS A 181 3.73 -22.33 -2.90
N ARG A 182 2.55 -22.02 -3.43
CA ARG A 182 1.75 -22.95 -4.25
C ARG A 182 2.50 -23.33 -5.54
N LYS A 183 3.02 -22.33 -6.26
CA LYS A 183 3.80 -22.55 -7.49
C LYS A 183 5.04 -23.42 -7.23
N LYS A 184 5.76 -23.22 -6.12
CA LYS A 184 6.90 -24.08 -5.76
C LYS A 184 6.50 -25.52 -5.48
N LYS A 185 5.38 -25.75 -4.78
CA LYS A 185 4.89 -27.12 -4.50
C LYS A 185 4.48 -27.85 -5.78
N PHE A 186 3.86 -27.17 -6.72
CA PHE A 186 3.48 -27.73 -8.01
C PHE A 186 4.70 -28.16 -8.83
N ASN A 187 5.71 -27.32 -8.92
CA ASN A 187 6.94 -27.65 -9.65
C ASN A 187 7.70 -28.85 -9.06
N ILE A 188 7.65 -29.08 -7.74
CA ILE A 188 8.29 -30.24 -7.11
C ILE A 188 7.50 -31.52 -7.43
N ALA A 189 6.16 -31.46 -7.44
CA ALA A 189 5.32 -32.61 -7.80
C ALA A 189 5.52 -32.99 -9.27
N ASP A 190 5.56 -32.05 -10.21
CA ASP A 190 5.82 -32.28 -11.62
C ASP A 190 7.20 -32.91 -11.86
N ALA A 191 8.21 -32.52 -11.11
CA ALA A 191 9.55 -33.08 -11.20
C ALA A 191 9.62 -34.54 -10.70
N MET A 192 8.72 -34.95 -9.80
CA MET A 192 8.65 -36.35 -9.28
C MET A 192 7.93 -37.31 -10.22
N PHE A 193 7.15 -36.81 -11.18
CA PHE A 193 6.43 -37.64 -12.16
C PHE A 193 7.13 -37.74 -13.53
N MET A 194 8.30 -37.11 -13.70
CA MET A 194 9.11 -37.18 -14.93
C MET A 194 10.26 -38.18 -14.85
N THR A 195 10.24 -39.12 -13.92
CA THR A 195 11.10 -40.27 -13.83
C THR A 195 10.22 -41.53 -14.07
#